data_676012bc4b5ab388e88f82cf81f58ca5
#
_entry.id   676012bc4b5ab388e88f82cf81f58ca5
#
_cell.length_a   1.000
_cell.length_b   1.000
_cell.length_c   1.000
_cell.angle_alpha   90.00
_cell.angle_beta   90.00
_cell.angle_gamma   90.00
#
_symmetry.space_group_name_H-M   'P 1'
#
loop_
_entity.id
_entity.type
_entity.pdbx_description
1 polymer ?
#
loop_
_entity_poly.entity_id
_entity_poly.type
_entity_poly.pdbx_seq_one_letter_code
_entity_poly.pdbx_strand_id
1 'polypeptide(L)'
;PHIGCVVQAVPRESLTGDGSWSVTSSVWNRIGHKDEVLCRMLAEKICSECRVVTVCAGGVHIDGITGEQIREVVDTVKRMGDEIAAELKTA
;
A
#
# COMPACT_ATOMS: atom_id res chain seq x y z
N PRO A 1 -15.84 11.31 -5.25
CA PRO A 1 -14.98 10.13 -5.15
C PRO A 1 -14.26 9.85 -6.47
N HIS A 2 -13.04 9.45 -6.37
CA HIS A 2 -12.22 9.18 -7.55
C HIS A 2 -11.08 8.21 -7.19
N ILE A 3 -10.50 7.62 -8.23
CA ILE A 3 -9.29 6.84 -8.07
C ILE A 3 -8.12 7.71 -8.51
N GLY A 4 -7.22 8.01 -7.58
CA GLY A 4 -6.04 8.84 -7.83
C GLY A 4 -4.84 8.05 -8.29
N CYS A 5 -4.73 6.78 -7.89
CA CYS A 5 -3.61 5.91 -8.27
C CYS A 5 -4.01 4.45 -8.24
N VAL A 6 -3.21 3.63 -8.92
CA VAL A 6 -3.28 2.18 -8.85
C VAL A 6 -1.86 1.68 -8.60
N VAL A 7 -1.69 0.83 -7.60
CA VAL A 7 -0.40 0.22 -7.26
C VAL A 7 -0.54 -1.29 -7.38
N GLN A 8 0.38 -1.90 -8.11
CA GLN A 8 0.51 -3.35 -8.14
C GLN A 8 1.81 -3.73 -7.43
N ALA A 9 1.72 -4.65 -6.49
CA ALA A 9 2.88 -5.18 -5.77
C ALA A 9 3.00 -6.68 -6.07
N VAL A 10 4.21 -7.10 -6.44
CA VAL A 10 4.49 -8.49 -6.80
C VAL A 10 5.58 -9.02 -5.85
N PRO A 11 5.35 -10.17 -5.20
CA PRO A 11 6.36 -10.73 -4.31
C PRO A 11 7.50 -11.36 -5.11
N ARG A 12 8.71 -11.23 -4.61
CA ARG A 12 9.89 -11.84 -5.22
C ARG A 12 10.93 -12.16 -4.16
N GLU A 13 11.85 -13.05 -4.47
CA GLU A 13 12.99 -13.27 -3.61
C GLU A 13 13.85 -12.02 -3.58
N SER A 14 14.43 -11.74 -2.41
CA SER A 14 15.33 -10.61 -2.25
C SER A 14 16.61 -10.82 -3.07
N LEU A 15 17.11 -9.74 -3.65
CA LEU A 15 18.37 -9.77 -4.41
C LEU A 15 19.60 -9.93 -3.52
N THR A 16 19.43 -9.86 -2.18
CA THR A 16 20.53 -10.05 -1.23
C THR A 16 20.96 -11.51 -1.09
N GLY A 17 20.16 -12.44 -1.58
CA GLY A 17 20.49 -13.85 -1.54
C GLY A 17 20.42 -14.50 -0.18
N ASP A 18 19.79 -13.86 0.79
CA ASP A 18 19.68 -14.37 2.17
C ASP A 18 18.40 -15.19 2.42
N GLY A 19 17.64 -15.50 1.36
CA GLY A 19 16.41 -16.26 1.47
C GLY A 19 15.19 -15.42 1.88
N SER A 20 15.36 -14.12 2.10
CA SER A 20 14.25 -13.24 2.42
C SER A 20 13.43 -12.89 1.18
N TRP A 21 12.24 -12.37 1.40
CA TRP A 21 11.33 -11.94 0.34
C TRP A 21 11.22 -10.43 0.31
N SER A 22 11.04 -9.89 -0.87
CA SER A 22 10.87 -8.47 -1.11
C SER A 22 9.70 -8.25 -2.07
N VAL A 23 9.49 -7.01 -2.47
CA VAL A 23 8.35 -6.63 -3.31
C VAL A 23 8.84 -5.74 -4.44
N THR A 24 8.29 -5.96 -5.63
CA THR A 24 8.44 -5.02 -6.74
C THR A 24 7.09 -4.34 -6.95
N SER A 25 7.08 -3.02 -6.90
CA SER A 25 5.86 -2.23 -7.05
C SER A 25 5.86 -1.46 -8.35
N SER A 26 4.68 -1.38 -8.97
CA SER A 26 4.43 -0.52 -10.13
C SER A 26 3.28 0.41 -9.79
N VAL A 27 3.38 1.68 -10.18
CA VAL A 27 2.41 2.70 -9.80
C VAL A 27 1.91 3.44 -11.02
N TRP A 28 0.61 3.59 -11.12
CA TRP A 28 -0.05 4.48 -12.08
C TRP A 28 -0.73 5.60 -11.31
N ASN A 29 -0.26 6.83 -11.51
CA ASN A 29 -0.81 8.02 -10.87
C ASN A 29 -1.59 8.86 -11.86
N ARG A 30 -2.66 9.48 -11.38
CA ARG A 30 -3.28 10.60 -12.10
C ARG A 30 -2.47 11.86 -11.81
N ILE A 31 -2.39 12.74 -12.81
CA ILE A 31 -1.69 14.03 -12.68
C ILE A 31 -2.31 14.82 -11.52
N GLY A 32 -1.47 15.37 -10.65
CA GLY A 32 -1.90 16.18 -9.52
C GLY A 32 -2.35 15.42 -8.28
N HIS A 33 -2.31 14.09 -8.30
CA HIS A 33 -2.68 13.27 -7.15
C HIS A 33 -1.44 12.72 -6.46
N LYS A 34 -1.49 12.67 -5.12
CA LYS A 34 -0.39 12.20 -4.28
C LYS A 34 -0.79 11.00 -3.42
N ASP A 35 -1.73 10.24 -3.90
CA ASP A 35 -2.32 9.13 -3.13
C ASP A 35 -1.45 7.87 -3.14
N GLU A 36 -0.41 7.82 -3.97
CA GLU A 36 0.39 6.62 -4.15
C GLU A 36 1.05 6.14 -2.85
N VAL A 37 1.42 7.05 -1.95
CA VAL A 37 2.07 6.67 -0.70
C VAL A 37 1.18 5.73 0.11
N LEU A 38 -0.10 6.05 0.20
CA LEU A 38 -1.06 5.24 0.96
C LEU A 38 -1.35 3.91 0.27
N CYS A 39 -1.61 3.94 -1.04
CA CYS A 39 -1.86 2.72 -1.81
C CYS A 39 -0.65 1.81 -1.85
N ARG A 40 0.55 2.39 -2.01
CA ARG A 40 1.80 1.62 -2.01
C ARG A 40 2.05 0.97 -0.66
N MET A 41 1.89 1.72 0.43
CA MET A 41 2.03 1.22 1.79
C MET A 41 1.16 -0.01 2.01
N LEU A 42 -0.12 0.09 1.65
CA LEU A 42 -1.08 -0.97 1.86
C LEU A 42 -0.77 -2.19 0.97
N ALA A 43 -0.52 -1.96 -0.32
CA ALA A 43 -0.24 -3.04 -1.26
C ALA A 43 1.05 -3.77 -0.90
N GLU A 44 2.11 -3.04 -0.58
CA GLU A 44 3.40 -3.64 -0.24
C GLU A 44 3.35 -4.41 1.08
N LYS A 45 2.62 -3.90 2.06
CA LYS A 45 2.44 -4.58 3.35
C LYS A 45 1.78 -5.95 3.16
N ILE A 46 0.67 -5.98 2.46
CA ILE A 46 -0.08 -7.22 2.22
C ILE A 46 0.75 -8.18 1.37
N CYS A 47 1.37 -7.67 0.31
CA CYS A 47 2.18 -8.47 -0.59
C CYS A 47 3.37 -9.10 0.13
N SER A 48 4.10 -8.31 0.93
CA SER A 48 5.31 -8.81 1.60
C SER A 48 4.98 -9.82 2.69
N GLU A 49 3.90 -9.62 3.42
CA GLU A 49 3.54 -10.52 4.51
C GLU A 49 2.84 -11.80 4.06
N CYS A 50 2.00 -11.68 3.03
CA CYS A 50 1.20 -12.82 2.56
C CYS A 50 1.77 -13.49 1.31
N ARG A 51 2.79 -12.88 0.69
CA ARG A 51 3.42 -13.35 -0.56
C ARG A 51 2.41 -13.56 -1.68
N VAL A 52 1.53 -12.59 -1.85
CA VAL A 52 0.50 -12.60 -2.89
C VAL A 52 0.58 -11.34 -3.72
N VAL A 53 0.32 -11.46 -5.02
CA VAL A 53 0.19 -10.28 -5.88
C VAL A 53 -0.96 -9.45 -5.35
N THR A 54 -0.71 -8.16 -5.13
CA THR A 54 -1.68 -7.25 -4.53
C THR A 54 -1.85 -6.02 -5.41
N VAL A 55 -3.09 -5.65 -5.65
CA VAL A 55 -3.42 -4.42 -6.35
C VAL A 55 -4.24 -3.55 -5.40
N CYS A 56 -3.82 -2.31 -5.23
CA CYS A 56 -4.54 -1.33 -4.45
C CYS A 56 -4.85 -0.13 -5.34
N ALA A 57 -6.12 0.22 -5.43
CA ALA A 57 -6.56 1.42 -6.16
C ALA A 57 -7.30 2.31 -5.19
N GLY A 58 -7.02 3.60 -5.24
CA GLY A 58 -7.68 4.50 -4.31
C GLY A 58 -7.35 5.95 -4.53
N GLY A 59 -7.96 6.79 -3.73
CA GLY A 59 -7.70 8.21 -3.74
C GLY A 59 -8.24 8.85 -2.48
N VAL A 60 -7.50 9.82 -1.97
CA VAL A 60 -7.90 10.61 -0.82
C VAL A 60 -7.74 12.08 -1.19
N HIS A 61 -8.80 12.84 -1.02
CA HIS A 61 -8.74 14.28 -1.25
C HIS A 61 -9.52 14.98 -0.15
N ILE A 62 -8.81 15.73 0.67
CA ILE A 62 -9.40 16.54 1.74
C ILE A 62 -8.84 17.94 1.61
N ASP A 63 -9.71 18.91 1.32
CA ASP A 63 -9.29 20.30 1.21
C ASP A 63 -8.80 20.81 2.57
N GLY A 64 -7.64 21.47 2.54
CA GLY A 64 -7.06 22.05 3.76
C GLY A 64 -6.59 21.03 4.78
N ILE A 65 -6.23 19.82 4.36
CA ILE A 65 -5.75 18.78 5.26
C ILE A 65 -4.54 19.26 6.06
N THR A 66 -4.56 19.03 7.38
CA THR A 66 -3.46 19.39 8.27
C THR A 66 -2.44 18.27 8.37
N GLY A 67 -1.22 18.59 8.86
CA GLY A 67 -0.21 17.56 9.10
C GLY A 67 -0.67 16.49 10.09
N GLU A 68 -1.46 16.90 11.09
CA GLU A 68 -2.03 15.97 12.06
C GLU A 68 -3.02 15.01 11.40
N GLN A 69 -3.89 15.53 10.54
CA GLN A 69 -4.85 14.72 9.79
C GLN A 69 -4.14 13.75 8.84
N ILE A 70 -3.05 14.19 8.21
CA ILE A 70 -2.25 13.31 7.35
C ILE A 70 -1.69 12.14 8.18
N ARG A 71 -1.18 12.40 9.38
CA ARG A 71 -0.68 11.34 10.26
C ARG A 71 -1.78 10.37 10.66
N GLU A 72 -2.98 10.85 10.95
CA GLU A 72 -4.13 10.00 11.27
C GLU A 72 -4.48 9.07 10.10
N VAL A 73 -4.48 9.60 8.88
CA VAL A 73 -4.75 8.79 7.68
C VAL A 73 -3.66 7.73 7.50
N VAL A 74 -2.40 8.11 7.63
CA VAL A 74 -1.28 7.16 7.51
C VAL A 74 -1.38 6.06 8.55
N ASP A 75 -1.64 6.41 9.80
CA ASP A 75 -1.76 5.44 10.90
C ASP A 75 -2.95 4.50 10.67
N THR A 76 -4.06 5.02 10.15
CA THR A 76 -5.23 4.21 9.82
C THR A 76 -4.92 3.21 8.73
N VAL A 77 -4.23 3.63 7.67
CA VAL A 77 -3.83 2.75 6.57
C VAL A 77 -2.88 1.66 7.06
N LYS A 78 -1.94 2.00 7.94
CA LYS A 78 -1.06 1.01 8.55
C LYS A 78 -1.84 -0.06 9.32
N ARG A 79 -2.81 0.34 10.12
CA ARG A 79 -3.66 -0.61 10.86
C ARG A 79 -4.48 -1.47 9.92
N MET A 80 -5.03 -0.88 8.86
CA MET A 80 -5.76 -1.64 7.84
C MET A 80 -4.87 -2.72 7.22
N GLY A 81 -3.65 -2.37 6.87
CA GLY A 81 -2.69 -3.32 6.31
C GLY A 81 -2.40 -4.47 7.26
N ASP A 82 -2.18 -4.16 8.55
CA ASP A 82 -1.93 -5.18 9.56
C ASP A 82 -3.13 -6.11 9.73
N GLU A 83 -4.33 -5.56 9.79
CA GLU A 83 -5.56 -6.34 9.95
C GLU A 83 -5.84 -7.24 8.75
N ILE A 84 -5.70 -6.70 7.55
CA ILE A 84 -5.92 -7.46 6.31
C ILE A 84 -4.90 -8.59 6.20
N ALA A 85 -3.62 -8.29 6.45
CA ALA A 85 -2.57 -9.30 6.39
C ALA A 85 -2.81 -10.42 7.40
N ALA A 86 -3.22 -10.07 8.62
CA ALA A 86 -3.52 -11.05 9.66
C ALA A 86 -4.69 -11.95 9.24
N GLU A 87 -5.75 -11.38 8.68
CA GLU A 87 -6.91 -12.13 8.19
C GLU A 87 -6.53 -13.09 7.06
N LEU A 88 -5.74 -12.63 6.11
CA LEU A 88 -5.32 -13.46 4.98
C LEU A 88 -4.44 -14.63 5.42
N LYS A 89 -3.61 -14.44 6.45
CA LYS A 89 -2.75 -15.49 6.98
C LYS A 89 -3.52 -16.61 7.68
N THR A 90 -4.71 -16.31 8.15
CA THR A 90 -5.57 -17.29 8.84
C THR A 90 -6.61 -17.92 7.92
N ALA A 91 -6.70 -17.45 6.70
CA ALA A 91 -7.68 -17.94 5.73
C ALA A 91 -7.27 -19.29 5.12
#